data_f19982a186b687b7ff23fc9410fc39f8
#
_entry.id   f19982a186b687b7ff23fc9410fc39f8
#
_cell.length_a   1.000
_cell.length_b   1.000
_cell.length_c   1.000
_cell.angle_alpha   90.00
_cell.angle_beta   90.00
_cell.angle_gamma   90.00
#
_symmetry.space_group_name_H-M   'P 1'
#
loop_
_entity.id
_entity.type
_entity.pdbx_description
1 polymer ?
#
loop_
_entity_poly.entity_id
_entity_poly.type
_entity_poly.pdbx_seq_one_letter_code
_entity_poly.pdbx_strand_id
1 'polypeptide(L)'
;MRSKFEKFSLVLGGALIGILFTFNLPVFADKNNPNNLPIDKLRTFAEVFGKIKSDYVDQIGDPKLLDEALKGMLSGLDPHSVYLDKDKYKDLSQGTAGEFGGLGIEVGMKDGFVEVITPIEDTPAYNAGLKSGDLIIKLDDTLVKGLTLNDAVKLMRGKPGTSIDIRVLREDVVDPIDIKITRAQIKTKSVKAKLIEPDYAYLRVTQFQDRTGEDLAKAIKKLRKENKHAFNGIILDMRNNPGGLLTQAVSVSAAFLGDDELVVYTEGRAPDSKMRLTTAPENYIRPGGDFEKNNYIKSLPKDIKDVPMVVIINNGSASAAEIVTGALKDHKRATILGTRSFGKGSVQSILPMMNGSAIKLTTARYFTPNGTSIQGKGIEPDITVKDGTESLAYREEDIPDSLSNPQDKGKKDDKPVTNGPTPEQKEALKNFKPIKFGTDEDIQYVEALKILKGMGDQASMLKN
;
A
#
# COMPACT_ATOMS: atom_id res chain seq x y z
N MET A 1 0.55 64.22 54.60
CA MET A 1 -0.32 64.14 53.42
C MET A 1 0.42 64.03 52.07
N ARG A 2 1.63 64.48 51.92
CA ARG A 2 2.42 64.30 50.65
C ARG A 2 2.67 62.89 50.18
N SER A 3 2.91 61.92 51.06
CA SER A 3 3.29 60.55 50.69
C SER A 3 2.19 59.72 50.01
N LYS A 4 0.92 60.03 50.20
CA LYS A 4 -0.18 59.32 49.53
C LYS A 4 -0.42 59.80 48.11
N PHE A 5 -0.16 61.09 47.85
CA PHE A 5 -0.32 61.67 46.52
C PHE A 5 0.81 61.22 45.57
N GLU A 6 2.04 61.14 46.09
CA GLU A 6 3.21 60.66 45.32
C GLU A 6 3.04 59.14 44.91
N LYS A 7 2.51 58.35 45.79
CA LYS A 7 2.22 56.94 45.48
C LYS A 7 1.10 56.78 44.43
N PHE A 8 0.07 57.66 44.52
CA PHE A 8 -1.02 57.66 43.56
C PHE A 8 -0.58 58.13 42.16
N SER A 9 0.28 59.12 42.08
CA SER A 9 0.81 59.59 40.80
C SER A 9 1.78 58.61 40.15
N LEU A 10 2.54 57.84 40.94
CA LEU A 10 3.40 56.77 40.45
C LEU A 10 2.58 55.58 39.90
N VAL A 11 1.47 55.21 40.54
CA VAL A 11 0.59 54.14 40.05
C VAL A 11 -0.16 54.57 38.77
N LEU A 12 -0.62 55.85 38.75
CA LEU A 12 -1.28 56.38 37.56
C LEU A 12 -0.32 56.55 36.38
N GLY A 13 0.92 56.96 36.64
CA GLY A 13 1.98 57.04 35.64
C GLY A 13 2.39 55.67 35.11
N GLY A 14 2.48 54.67 35.98
CA GLY A 14 2.76 53.26 35.58
C GLY A 14 1.63 52.66 34.76
N ALA A 15 0.37 52.92 35.10
CA ALA A 15 -0.80 52.49 34.33
C ALA A 15 -0.87 53.14 32.95
N LEU A 16 -0.60 54.46 32.87
CA LEU A 16 -0.55 55.16 31.58
C LEU A 16 0.62 54.70 30.69
N ILE A 17 1.78 54.41 31.24
CA ILE A 17 2.93 53.84 30.51
C ILE A 17 2.61 52.41 30.05
N GLY A 18 1.97 51.63 30.90
CA GLY A 18 1.52 50.25 30.56
C GLY A 18 0.51 50.24 29.40
N ILE A 19 -0.46 51.16 29.42
CA ILE A 19 -1.44 51.33 28.33
C ILE A 19 -0.76 51.85 27.05
N LEU A 20 0.18 52.78 27.13
CA LEU A 20 0.95 53.25 25.98
C LEU A 20 1.85 52.17 25.38
N PHE A 21 2.43 51.31 26.21
CA PHE A 21 3.21 50.16 25.73
C PHE A 21 2.35 49.08 25.07
N THR A 22 1.12 48.84 25.54
CA THR A 22 0.21 47.88 24.92
C THR A 22 -0.35 48.37 23.58
N PHE A 23 -0.51 49.68 23.38
CA PHE A 23 -0.98 50.25 22.11
C PHE A 23 0.13 50.48 21.06
N ASN A 24 1.41 50.50 21.46
CA ASN A 24 2.53 50.78 20.56
C ASN A 24 3.46 49.61 20.29
N LEU A 25 3.11 48.41 20.69
CA LEU A 25 3.71 47.22 20.11
C LEU A 25 2.93 46.89 18.83
N PRO A 26 3.40 47.29 17.63
CA PRO A 26 2.91 46.67 16.42
C PRO A 26 3.32 45.21 16.56
N VAL A 27 2.35 44.32 16.73
CA VAL A 27 2.55 42.90 16.41
C VAL A 27 2.86 42.94 14.93
N PHE A 28 4.13 43.00 14.57
CA PHE A 28 4.60 42.66 13.23
C PHE A 28 4.33 41.19 13.04
N ALA A 29 3.08 40.86 12.81
CA ALA A 29 2.72 39.62 12.18
C ALA A 29 3.31 39.73 10.77
N ASP A 30 4.49 39.14 10.59
CA ASP A 30 5.11 39.03 9.30
C ASP A 30 4.12 38.25 8.42
N LYS A 31 3.42 38.96 7.52
CA LYS A 31 2.40 38.41 6.62
C LYS A 31 2.96 37.30 5.72
N ASN A 32 4.28 37.19 5.64
CA ASN A 32 4.99 36.22 4.82
C ASN A 32 5.57 35.05 5.62
N ASN A 33 5.32 34.96 6.94
CA ASN A 33 5.76 33.80 7.71
C ASN A 33 4.81 32.61 7.44
N PRO A 34 5.29 31.54 6.79
CA PRO A 34 4.45 30.38 6.45
C PRO A 34 3.88 29.63 7.67
N ASN A 35 4.32 29.98 8.89
CA ASN A 35 3.83 29.43 10.14
C ASN A 35 2.70 30.23 10.79
N ASN A 36 2.31 31.39 10.22
CA ASN A 36 1.19 32.18 10.74
C ASN A 36 -0.15 31.54 10.35
N LEU A 37 -0.99 31.27 11.36
CA LEU A 37 -2.35 30.80 11.11
C LEU A 37 -3.15 31.88 10.33
N PRO A 38 -3.84 31.52 9.25
CA PRO A 38 -4.63 32.44 8.43
C PRO A 38 -5.97 32.78 9.14
N ILE A 39 -5.95 33.65 10.13
CA ILE A 39 -7.08 33.94 11.02
C ILE A 39 -8.35 34.30 10.25
N ASP A 40 -8.25 35.11 9.17
CA ASP A 40 -9.42 35.50 8.37
C ASP A 40 -10.05 34.29 7.65
N LYS A 41 -9.24 33.36 7.17
CA LYS A 41 -9.75 32.12 6.55
C LYS A 41 -10.35 31.19 7.60
N LEU A 42 -9.76 31.12 8.79
CA LEU A 42 -10.34 30.34 9.90
C LEU A 42 -11.67 30.93 10.37
N ARG A 43 -11.83 32.27 10.38
CA ARG A 43 -13.12 32.91 10.65
C ARG A 43 -14.15 32.56 9.59
N THR A 44 -13.80 32.65 8.30
CA THR A 44 -14.69 32.22 7.20
C THR A 44 -15.09 30.75 7.34
N PHE A 45 -14.14 29.87 7.70
CA PHE A 45 -14.44 28.47 7.96
C PHE A 45 -15.48 28.29 9.08
N ALA A 46 -15.31 29.02 10.20
CA ALA A 46 -16.24 28.97 11.32
C ALA A 46 -17.63 29.52 10.94
N GLU A 47 -17.71 30.57 10.12
CA GLU A 47 -18.97 31.12 9.60
C GLU A 47 -19.70 30.08 8.70
N VAL A 48 -18.98 29.43 7.77
CA VAL A 48 -19.56 28.38 6.92
C VAL A 48 -20.04 27.22 7.76
N PHE A 49 -19.24 26.78 8.74
CA PHE A 49 -19.63 25.72 9.67
C PHE A 49 -20.92 26.07 10.42
N GLY A 50 -21.02 27.29 10.94
CA GLY A 50 -22.21 27.79 11.63
C GLY A 50 -23.45 27.83 10.72
N LYS A 51 -23.28 28.29 9.47
CA LYS A 51 -24.34 28.34 8.47
C LYS A 51 -24.88 26.96 8.10
N ILE A 52 -23.98 25.98 7.90
CA ILE A 52 -24.41 24.59 7.63
C ILE A 52 -25.24 24.06 8.82
N LYS A 53 -24.81 24.31 10.05
CA LYS A 53 -25.54 23.87 11.24
C LYS A 53 -26.91 24.49 11.39
N SER A 54 -27.07 25.78 11.04
CA SER A 54 -28.34 26.50 11.21
C SER A 54 -29.31 26.29 10.04
N ASP A 55 -28.82 26.22 8.82
CA ASP A 55 -29.62 26.43 7.61
C ASP A 55 -29.72 25.16 6.74
N TYR A 56 -28.88 24.12 6.96
CA TYR A 56 -28.95 22.90 6.16
C TYR A 56 -30.25 22.12 6.43
N VAL A 57 -30.83 21.53 5.38
CA VAL A 57 -32.14 20.88 5.41
C VAL A 57 -32.26 19.77 6.47
N ASP A 58 -31.19 19.02 6.70
CA ASP A 58 -31.14 17.97 7.71
C ASP A 58 -30.17 18.33 8.84
N GLN A 59 -30.47 17.91 10.06
CA GLN A 59 -29.59 18.13 11.21
C GLN A 59 -28.32 17.25 11.09
N ILE A 60 -27.13 17.88 11.05
CA ILE A 60 -25.83 17.20 11.02
C ILE A 60 -25.10 17.44 12.34
N GLY A 61 -24.58 16.35 12.93
CA GLY A 61 -23.73 16.45 14.14
C GLY A 61 -22.34 17.02 13.85
N ASP A 62 -21.85 17.81 14.81
CA ASP A 62 -20.53 18.46 14.72
C ASP A 62 -19.37 17.52 14.38
N PRO A 63 -19.25 16.31 14.99
CA PRO A 63 -18.16 15.38 14.65
C PRO A 63 -18.17 14.98 13.20
N LYS A 64 -19.33 14.67 12.62
CA LYS A 64 -19.46 14.30 11.21
C LYS A 64 -19.06 15.43 10.28
N LEU A 65 -19.52 16.66 10.56
CA LEU A 65 -19.20 17.84 9.76
C LEU A 65 -17.69 18.18 9.79
N LEU A 66 -17.06 18.05 10.96
CA LEU A 66 -15.63 18.27 11.11
C LEU A 66 -14.81 17.18 10.41
N ASP A 67 -15.22 15.90 10.52
CA ASP A 67 -14.56 14.80 9.81
C ASP A 67 -14.62 14.99 8.28
N GLU A 68 -15.76 15.43 7.75
CA GLU A 68 -15.89 15.70 6.30
C GLU A 68 -15.02 16.91 5.88
N ALA A 69 -14.89 17.93 6.73
CA ALA A 69 -13.97 19.04 6.47
C ALA A 69 -12.51 18.58 6.43
N LEU A 70 -12.07 17.75 7.38
CA LEU A 70 -10.72 17.15 7.38
C LEU A 70 -10.47 16.29 6.15
N LYS A 71 -11.45 15.47 5.75
CA LYS A 71 -11.38 14.68 4.50
C LYS A 71 -11.23 15.58 3.29
N GLY A 72 -12.04 16.65 3.18
CA GLY A 72 -11.98 17.61 2.08
C GLY A 72 -10.62 18.32 1.98
N MET A 73 -10.02 18.72 3.10
CA MET A 73 -8.70 19.34 3.12
C MET A 73 -7.61 18.43 2.55
N LEU A 74 -7.65 17.15 2.88
CA LEU A 74 -6.62 16.19 2.44
C LEU A 74 -6.84 15.74 1.00
N SER A 75 -8.10 15.49 0.60
CA SER A 75 -8.43 15.11 -0.78
C SER A 75 -8.12 16.22 -1.80
N GLY A 76 -8.05 17.48 -1.36
CA GLY A 76 -7.63 18.59 -2.20
C GLY A 76 -6.11 18.71 -2.43
N LEU A 77 -5.29 17.84 -1.84
CA LEU A 77 -3.83 17.83 -2.03
C LEU A 77 -3.40 16.88 -3.15
N ASP A 78 -3.81 15.65 -3.05
CA ASP A 78 -3.53 14.56 -3.99
C ASP A 78 -4.42 13.34 -3.67
N PRO A 79 -4.56 12.36 -4.58
CA PRO A 79 -5.46 11.21 -4.40
C PRO A 79 -5.01 10.21 -3.32
N HIS A 80 -3.79 10.34 -2.82
CA HIS A 80 -3.21 9.41 -1.84
C HIS A 80 -3.19 9.97 -0.41
N SER A 81 -3.40 11.29 -0.26
CA SER A 81 -3.50 11.95 1.05
C SER A 81 -4.91 11.84 1.60
N VAL A 82 -5.07 11.19 2.75
CA VAL A 82 -6.40 10.85 3.32
C VAL A 82 -6.43 11.03 4.83
N TYR A 83 -7.56 11.49 5.35
CA TYR A 83 -7.89 11.39 6.77
C TYR A 83 -8.39 9.99 7.09
N LEU A 84 -7.77 9.35 8.05
CA LEU A 84 -8.12 8.03 8.55
C LEU A 84 -8.79 8.19 9.91
N ASP A 85 -10.10 7.96 9.98
CA ASP A 85 -10.78 7.77 11.26
C ASP A 85 -10.20 6.56 12.01
N LYS A 86 -10.62 6.35 13.26
CA LYS A 86 -10.08 5.28 14.10
C LYS A 86 -10.17 3.90 13.46
N ASP A 87 -11.29 3.63 12.78
CA ASP A 87 -11.54 2.32 12.18
C ASP A 87 -10.66 2.12 10.94
N LYS A 88 -10.59 3.10 10.05
CA LYS A 88 -9.72 3.07 8.87
C LYS A 88 -8.24 3.00 9.23
N TYR A 89 -7.82 3.71 10.28
CA TYR A 89 -6.44 3.64 10.76
C TYR A 89 -6.11 2.25 11.31
N LYS A 90 -7.03 1.65 12.06
CA LYS A 90 -6.90 0.29 12.54
C LYS A 90 -6.86 -0.72 11.40
N ASP A 91 -7.73 -0.59 10.39
CA ASP A 91 -7.75 -1.46 9.20
C ASP A 91 -6.44 -1.36 8.41
N LEU A 92 -5.92 -0.15 8.22
CA LEU A 92 -4.61 0.07 7.58
C LEU A 92 -3.49 -0.62 8.36
N SER A 93 -3.46 -0.46 9.69
CA SER A 93 -2.44 -1.06 10.55
C SER A 93 -2.50 -2.59 10.51
N GLN A 94 -3.69 -3.17 10.54
CA GLN A 94 -3.90 -4.62 10.43
C GLN A 94 -3.49 -5.14 9.04
N GLY A 95 -3.88 -4.45 7.97
CA GLY A 95 -3.48 -4.81 6.61
C GLY A 95 -1.96 -4.77 6.40
N THR A 96 -1.30 -3.78 7.00
CA THR A 96 0.16 -3.63 6.98
C THR A 96 0.86 -4.74 7.76
N ALA A 97 0.32 -5.10 8.92
CA ALA A 97 0.81 -6.23 9.70
C ALA A 97 0.58 -7.59 9.00
N GLY A 98 -0.34 -7.63 8.02
CA GLY A 98 -0.75 -8.87 7.37
C GLY A 98 -1.59 -9.78 8.27
N GLU A 99 -2.20 -9.20 9.29
CA GLU A 99 -2.97 -9.92 10.31
C GLU A 99 -4.28 -9.19 10.59
N PHE A 100 -5.40 -9.90 10.53
CA PHE A 100 -6.71 -9.35 10.86
C PHE A 100 -7.60 -10.35 11.57
N GLY A 101 -8.49 -9.85 12.41
CA GLY A 101 -9.52 -10.68 13.03
C GLY A 101 -10.65 -10.98 12.05
N GLY A 102 -10.90 -12.25 11.77
CA GLY A 102 -11.92 -12.65 10.79
C GLY A 102 -12.07 -14.15 10.63
N LEU A 103 -12.57 -14.57 9.50
CA LEU A 103 -12.96 -15.95 9.20
C LEU A 103 -11.90 -16.71 8.40
N GLY A 104 -11.10 -15.98 7.58
CA GLY A 104 -10.10 -16.60 6.69
C GLY A 104 -10.71 -17.13 5.41
N ILE A 105 -11.46 -16.28 4.70
CA ILE A 105 -12.03 -16.56 3.38
C ILE A 105 -11.67 -15.48 2.38
N GLU A 106 -11.48 -15.86 1.14
CA GLU A 106 -11.46 -14.98 -0.02
C GLU A 106 -12.87 -14.95 -0.60
N VAL A 107 -13.42 -13.76 -0.82
CA VAL A 107 -14.82 -13.58 -1.21
C VAL A 107 -14.95 -12.65 -2.42
N GLY A 108 -16.02 -12.86 -3.19
CA GLY A 108 -16.45 -12.03 -4.30
C GLY A 108 -17.95 -11.75 -4.23
N MET A 109 -18.48 -11.07 -5.28
CA MET A 109 -19.92 -10.90 -5.45
C MET A 109 -20.40 -11.74 -6.63
N LYS A 110 -21.50 -12.48 -6.46
CA LYS A 110 -22.18 -13.24 -7.50
C LYS A 110 -23.69 -13.14 -7.31
N ASP A 111 -24.41 -12.66 -8.31
CA ASP A 111 -25.88 -12.55 -8.33
C ASP A 111 -26.47 -11.80 -7.12
N GLY A 112 -25.73 -10.81 -6.60
CA GLY A 112 -26.14 -9.99 -5.43
C GLY A 112 -25.88 -10.65 -4.07
N PHE A 113 -25.18 -11.78 -4.03
CA PHE A 113 -24.71 -12.47 -2.83
C PHE A 113 -23.19 -12.46 -2.73
N VAL A 114 -22.67 -12.75 -1.55
CA VAL A 114 -21.23 -12.93 -1.33
C VAL A 114 -20.88 -14.39 -1.63
N GLU A 115 -20.05 -14.58 -2.66
CA GLU A 115 -19.53 -15.91 -3.03
C GLU A 115 -18.21 -16.17 -2.29
N VAL A 116 -18.08 -17.34 -1.68
CA VAL A 116 -16.81 -17.84 -1.17
C VAL A 116 -15.96 -18.31 -2.36
N ILE A 117 -14.96 -17.52 -2.75
CA ILE A 117 -14.01 -17.90 -3.80
C ILE A 117 -13.17 -19.08 -3.30
N THR A 118 -12.57 -18.92 -2.10
CA THR A 118 -11.84 -20.01 -1.46
C THR A 118 -11.71 -19.77 0.05
N PRO A 119 -11.95 -20.78 0.90
CA PRO A 119 -11.52 -20.71 2.30
C PRO A 119 -10.01 -20.93 2.37
N ILE A 120 -9.34 -20.12 3.21
CA ILE A 120 -7.89 -20.25 3.43
C ILE A 120 -7.63 -21.44 4.34
N GLU A 121 -6.72 -22.33 3.97
CA GLU A 121 -6.33 -23.49 4.78
C GLU A 121 -5.94 -23.08 6.21
N ASP A 122 -6.24 -23.95 7.17
CA ASP A 122 -5.95 -23.76 8.61
C ASP A 122 -6.67 -22.57 9.27
N THR A 123 -7.70 -22.01 8.62
CA THR A 123 -8.49 -20.89 9.17
C THR A 123 -9.83 -21.38 9.74
N PRO A 124 -10.52 -20.53 10.56
CA PRO A 124 -11.83 -20.87 11.10
C PRO A 124 -12.86 -21.26 10.05
N ALA A 125 -12.90 -20.57 8.92
CA ALA A 125 -13.85 -20.86 7.84
C ALA A 125 -13.59 -22.21 7.19
N TYR A 126 -12.32 -22.54 6.94
CA TYR A 126 -11.90 -23.84 6.40
C TYR A 126 -12.29 -24.97 7.36
N ASN A 127 -11.97 -24.80 8.66
CA ASN A 127 -12.26 -25.81 9.69
C ASN A 127 -13.76 -25.97 9.96
N ALA A 128 -14.56 -24.92 9.74
CA ALA A 128 -16.02 -24.95 9.85
C ALA A 128 -16.70 -25.56 8.61
N GLY A 129 -15.94 -25.93 7.57
CA GLY A 129 -16.45 -26.62 6.40
C GLY A 129 -17.06 -25.72 5.31
N LEU A 130 -16.74 -24.42 5.30
CA LEU A 130 -17.04 -23.57 4.14
C LEU A 130 -16.29 -24.10 2.92
N LYS A 131 -16.93 -24.02 1.76
CA LYS A 131 -16.37 -24.50 0.49
C LYS A 131 -16.35 -23.39 -0.55
N SER A 132 -15.48 -23.54 -1.52
CA SER A 132 -15.48 -22.71 -2.73
C SER A 132 -16.82 -22.84 -3.45
N GLY A 133 -17.40 -21.74 -3.91
CA GLY A 133 -18.71 -21.66 -4.54
C GLY A 133 -19.90 -21.49 -3.58
N ASP A 134 -19.71 -21.61 -2.26
CA ASP A 134 -20.77 -21.29 -1.28
C ASP A 134 -21.25 -19.86 -1.45
N LEU A 135 -22.55 -19.62 -1.52
CA LEU A 135 -23.15 -18.29 -1.57
C LEU A 135 -23.64 -17.91 -0.16
N ILE A 136 -23.03 -16.94 0.45
CA ILE A 136 -23.43 -16.40 1.75
C ILE A 136 -24.67 -15.54 1.56
N ILE A 137 -25.78 -15.94 2.18
CA ILE A 137 -27.08 -15.25 2.08
C ILE A 137 -27.44 -14.48 3.33
N LYS A 138 -26.88 -14.83 4.50
CA LYS A 138 -27.12 -14.17 5.79
C LYS A 138 -25.86 -14.19 6.66
N LEU A 139 -25.62 -13.08 7.37
CA LEU A 139 -24.56 -12.88 8.36
C LEU A 139 -25.19 -12.39 9.66
N ASP A 140 -25.16 -13.20 10.72
CA ASP A 140 -25.98 -13.03 11.93
C ASP A 140 -27.44 -12.76 11.53
N ASP A 141 -28.01 -11.62 11.92
CA ASP A 141 -29.38 -11.23 11.56
C ASP A 141 -29.49 -10.45 10.25
N THR A 142 -28.38 -10.15 9.59
CA THR A 142 -28.33 -9.30 8.39
C THR A 142 -28.39 -10.13 7.11
N LEU A 143 -29.37 -9.85 6.23
CA LEU A 143 -29.39 -10.40 4.88
C LEU A 143 -28.30 -9.76 4.03
N VAL A 144 -27.57 -10.59 3.29
CA VAL A 144 -26.45 -10.13 2.45
C VAL A 144 -26.92 -9.45 1.16
N LYS A 145 -28.11 -9.81 0.66
CA LYS A 145 -28.66 -9.24 -0.56
C LYS A 145 -28.86 -7.72 -0.40
N GLY A 146 -28.20 -6.96 -1.27
CA GLY A 146 -28.23 -5.48 -1.25
C GLY A 146 -27.08 -4.83 -0.52
N LEU A 147 -26.23 -5.61 0.18
CA LEU A 147 -24.98 -5.09 0.74
C LEU A 147 -23.92 -4.96 -0.34
N THR A 148 -23.00 -4.01 -0.15
CA THR A 148 -21.74 -4.03 -0.90
C THR A 148 -20.81 -5.12 -0.35
N LEU A 149 -19.85 -5.58 -1.16
CA LEU A 149 -18.82 -6.52 -0.68
C LEU A 149 -18.09 -6.01 0.57
N ASN A 150 -17.78 -4.71 0.59
CA ASN A 150 -17.10 -4.09 1.72
C ASN A 150 -17.96 -4.13 3.01
N ASP A 151 -19.26 -3.91 2.92
CA ASP A 151 -20.16 -3.95 4.08
C ASP A 151 -20.29 -5.38 4.62
N ALA A 152 -20.42 -6.36 3.73
CA ALA A 152 -20.42 -7.78 4.11
C ALA A 152 -19.08 -8.19 4.76
N VAL A 153 -17.94 -7.76 4.21
CA VAL A 153 -16.60 -8.01 4.78
C VAL A 153 -16.49 -7.38 6.17
N LYS A 154 -17.02 -6.16 6.40
CA LYS A 154 -17.03 -5.55 7.74
C LYS A 154 -17.80 -6.38 8.76
N LEU A 155 -18.94 -6.96 8.38
CA LEU A 155 -19.70 -7.86 9.25
C LEU A 155 -18.96 -9.16 9.56
N MET A 156 -18.27 -9.72 8.58
CA MET A 156 -17.47 -10.94 8.74
C MET A 156 -16.20 -10.73 9.58
N ARG A 157 -15.60 -9.53 9.54
CA ARG A 157 -14.48 -9.16 10.42
C ARG A 157 -14.95 -8.94 11.85
N GLY A 158 -14.01 -9.04 12.79
CA GLY A 158 -14.27 -8.78 14.21
C GLY A 158 -13.13 -9.22 15.10
N LYS A 159 -13.29 -9.03 16.40
CA LYS A 159 -12.28 -9.42 17.40
C LYS A 159 -12.11 -10.94 17.39
N PRO A 160 -10.85 -11.47 17.38
CA PRO A 160 -10.60 -12.89 17.60
C PRO A 160 -11.33 -13.39 18.87
N GLY A 161 -11.91 -14.60 18.78
CA GLY A 161 -12.72 -15.20 19.84
C GLY A 161 -14.20 -14.86 19.82
N THR A 162 -14.67 -13.88 19.04
CA THR A 162 -16.11 -13.63 18.81
C THR A 162 -16.64 -14.55 17.72
N SER A 163 -17.91 -14.95 17.81
CA SER A 163 -18.55 -15.80 16.80
C SER A 163 -19.43 -15.00 15.85
N ILE A 164 -19.71 -15.58 14.69
CA ILE A 164 -20.70 -15.14 13.71
C ILE A 164 -21.44 -16.36 13.20
N ASP A 165 -22.74 -16.21 12.99
CA ASP A 165 -23.58 -17.23 12.36
C ASP A 165 -23.73 -16.89 10.88
N ILE A 166 -23.37 -17.83 10.00
CA ILE A 166 -23.37 -17.66 8.54
C ILE A 166 -24.32 -18.66 7.93
N ARG A 167 -25.26 -18.19 7.10
CA ARG A 167 -26.13 -19.06 6.30
C ARG A 167 -25.67 -19.03 4.85
N VAL A 168 -25.43 -20.22 4.28
CA VAL A 168 -24.97 -20.36 2.90
C VAL A 168 -25.89 -21.24 2.07
N LEU A 169 -25.94 -20.94 0.77
CA LEU A 169 -26.43 -21.87 -0.24
C LEU A 169 -25.24 -22.59 -0.88
N ARG A 170 -25.35 -23.88 -1.06
CA ARG A 170 -24.33 -24.73 -1.71
C ARG A 170 -24.96 -25.46 -2.88
N GLU A 171 -24.29 -25.54 -4.02
CA GLU A 171 -24.82 -26.06 -5.28
C GLU A 171 -25.29 -27.49 -4.98
N ASP A 172 -25.05 -28.42 -4.66
CA ASP A 172 -25.58 -29.78 -4.51
C ASP A 172 -26.40 -30.02 -3.21
N VAL A 173 -26.81 -28.97 -2.52
CA VAL A 173 -27.57 -29.07 -1.24
C VAL A 173 -28.85 -28.25 -1.33
N VAL A 174 -29.98 -28.92 -1.15
CA VAL A 174 -31.33 -28.30 -1.29
C VAL A 174 -31.60 -27.26 -0.20
N ASP A 175 -31.25 -27.57 1.04
CA ASP A 175 -31.52 -26.69 2.17
C ASP A 175 -30.32 -25.78 2.47
N PRO A 176 -30.55 -24.50 2.88
CA PRO A 176 -29.49 -23.63 3.37
C PRO A 176 -28.74 -24.23 4.56
N ILE A 177 -27.44 -24.07 4.59
CA ILE A 177 -26.57 -24.57 5.65
C ILE A 177 -26.27 -23.45 6.63
N ASP A 178 -26.54 -23.66 7.91
CA ASP A 178 -26.15 -22.75 8.99
C ASP A 178 -24.79 -23.18 9.56
N ILE A 179 -23.84 -22.26 9.57
CA ILE A 179 -22.47 -22.50 10.01
C ILE A 179 -22.08 -21.42 11.02
N LYS A 180 -21.77 -21.85 12.26
CA LYS A 180 -21.24 -20.96 13.28
C LYS A 180 -19.72 -20.97 13.24
N ILE A 181 -19.12 -19.76 13.08
CA ILE A 181 -17.67 -19.62 12.97
C ILE A 181 -17.16 -18.68 14.05
N THR A 182 -16.16 -19.12 14.80
CA THR A 182 -15.46 -18.27 15.76
C THR A 182 -14.31 -17.58 15.05
N ARG A 183 -14.31 -16.23 15.03
CA ARG A 183 -13.26 -15.43 14.42
C ARG A 183 -11.91 -15.69 15.06
N ALA A 184 -10.85 -15.78 14.25
CA ALA A 184 -9.47 -15.90 14.71
C ALA A 184 -8.60 -14.80 14.13
N GLN A 185 -7.36 -14.71 14.60
CA GLN A 185 -6.31 -13.92 13.94
C GLN A 185 -5.92 -14.63 12.65
N ILE A 186 -6.29 -14.05 11.51
CA ILE A 186 -5.93 -14.57 10.18
C ILE A 186 -4.62 -13.94 9.76
N LYS A 187 -3.66 -14.78 9.37
CA LYS A 187 -2.38 -14.34 8.82
C LYS A 187 -2.38 -14.54 7.33
N THR A 188 -2.24 -13.46 6.58
CA THR A 188 -2.12 -13.51 5.13
C THR A 188 -0.68 -13.79 4.74
N LYS A 189 -0.48 -14.68 3.77
CA LYS A 189 0.86 -14.96 3.21
C LYS A 189 1.11 -14.02 2.05
N SER A 190 2.02 -13.06 2.24
CA SER A 190 2.44 -12.15 1.18
C SER A 190 3.44 -12.78 0.19
N VAL A 191 4.00 -13.94 0.53
CA VAL A 191 4.95 -14.68 -0.32
C VAL A 191 4.39 -16.07 -0.62
N LYS A 192 4.30 -16.39 -1.91
CA LYS A 192 4.02 -17.72 -2.42
C LYS A 192 5.25 -18.22 -3.18
N ALA A 193 5.64 -19.47 -2.98
CA ALA A 193 6.87 -20.00 -3.58
C ALA A 193 6.72 -21.46 -3.94
N LYS A 194 7.29 -21.86 -5.08
CA LYS A 194 7.35 -23.25 -5.54
C LYS A 194 8.56 -23.49 -6.44
N LEU A 195 9.01 -24.75 -6.51
CA LEU A 195 9.86 -25.19 -7.61
C LEU A 195 8.96 -25.41 -8.83
N ILE A 196 9.40 -24.92 -9.98
CA ILE A 196 8.66 -25.01 -11.25
C ILE A 196 9.15 -26.21 -12.08
N GLU A 197 10.46 -26.36 -12.10
CA GLU A 197 11.19 -27.48 -12.67
C GLU A 197 12.38 -27.76 -11.76
N PRO A 198 13.13 -28.84 -11.95
CA PRO A 198 14.40 -29.00 -11.25
C PRO A 198 15.26 -27.75 -11.44
N ASP A 199 15.76 -27.22 -10.32
CA ASP A 199 16.68 -26.06 -10.25
C ASP A 199 16.10 -24.68 -10.61
N TYR A 200 14.77 -24.53 -10.85
CA TYR A 200 14.13 -23.24 -11.07
C TYR A 200 13.15 -22.89 -9.97
N ALA A 201 13.32 -21.69 -9.37
CA ALA A 201 12.46 -21.18 -8.31
C ALA A 201 11.48 -20.13 -8.83
N TYR A 202 10.20 -20.29 -8.47
CA TYR A 202 9.17 -19.26 -8.65
C TYR A 202 8.80 -18.68 -7.30
N LEU A 203 8.99 -17.36 -7.16
CA LEU A 203 8.72 -16.59 -5.98
C LEU A 203 7.71 -15.50 -6.35
N ARG A 204 6.53 -15.51 -5.74
CA ARG A 204 5.52 -14.47 -5.95
C ARG A 204 5.35 -13.64 -4.69
N VAL A 205 5.56 -12.33 -4.81
CA VAL A 205 5.30 -11.35 -3.74
C VAL A 205 4.02 -10.62 -4.09
N THR A 206 2.96 -10.84 -3.31
CA THR A 206 1.62 -10.28 -3.58
C THR A 206 1.41 -8.92 -2.94
N GLN A 207 2.14 -8.60 -1.87
CA GLN A 207 2.09 -7.34 -1.14
C GLN A 207 3.33 -7.20 -0.23
N PHE A 208 3.67 -5.98 0.18
CA PHE A 208 4.76 -5.72 1.13
C PHE A 208 4.22 -5.46 2.53
N GLN A 209 4.10 -6.52 3.33
CA GLN A 209 3.65 -6.52 4.72
C GLN A 209 4.85 -6.65 5.67
N ASP A 210 4.65 -6.44 6.96
CA ASP A 210 5.70 -6.43 8.01
C ASP A 210 6.70 -7.60 7.96
N ARG A 211 6.28 -8.76 7.46
CA ARG A 211 7.09 -9.99 7.46
C ARG A 211 7.51 -10.44 6.06
N THR A 212 7.22 -9.67 5.03
CA THR A 212 7.43 -10.12 3.63
C THR A 212 8.87 -10.52 3.35
N GLY A 213 9.85 -9.73 3.80
CA GLY A 213 11.27 -10.08 3.61
C GLY A 213 11.70 -11.35 4.37
N GLU A 214 11.25 -11.50 5.62
CA GLU A 214 11.50 -12.71 6.40
C GLU A 214 10.84 -13.95 5.78
N ASP A 215 9.61 -13.83 5.33
CA ASP A 215 8.86 -14.93 4.70
C ASP A 215 9.47 -15.29 3.34
N LEU A 216 9.97 -14.30 2.57
CA LEU A 216 10.73 -14.54 1.36
C LEU A 216 12.03 -15.34 1.66
N ALA A 217 12.80 -14.91 2.66
CA ALA A 217 14.02 -15.60 3.04
C ALA A 217 13.75 -17.04 3.51
N LYS A 218 12.67 -17.27 4.26
CA LYS A 218 12.22 -18.62 4.64
C LYS A 218 11.83 -19.46 3.43
N ALA A 219 11.10 -18.87 2.49
CA ALA A 219 10.68 -19.54 1.26
C ALA A 219 11.88 -19.96 0.40
N ILE A 220 12.84 -19.05 0.19
CA ILE A 220 14.08 -19.36 -0.55
C ILE A 220 14.84 -20.53 0.11
N LYS A 221 15.03 -20.48 1.44
CA LYS A 221 15.73 -21.56 2.16
C LYS A 221 14.98 -22.90 2.06
N LYS A 222 13.66 -22.87 2.14
CA LYS A 222 12.84 -24.07 1.99
C LYS A 222 13.00 -24.67 0.61
N LEU A 223 12.83 -23.87 -0.47
CA LEU A 223 13.00 -24.34 -1.84
C LEU A 223 14.42 -24.83 -2.11
N ARG A 224 15.44 -24.17 -1.55
CA ARG A 224 16.84 -24.60 -1.67
C ARG A 224 17.06 -25.97 -1.03
N LYS A 225 16.46 -26.23 0.13
CA LYS A 225 16.52 -27.54 0.80
C LYS A 225 15.82 -28.64 -0.01
N GLU A 226 14.66 -28.31 -0.61
CA GLU A 226 13.89 -29.23 -1.47
C GLU A 226 14.66 -29.53 -2.75
N ASN A 227 15.24 -28.51 -3.38
CA ASN A 227 16.00 -28.63 -4.64
C ASN A 227 17.33 -29.39 -4.48
N LYS A 228 17.95 -29.32 -3.30
CA LYS A 228 19.27 -29.91 -2.96
C LYS A 228 20.47 -29.29 -3.71
N HIS A 229 20.24 -28.58 -4.79
CA HIS A 229 21.25 -27.93 -5.64
C HIS A 229 21.09 -26.40 -5.67
N ALA A 230 22.06 -25.67 -6.25
CA ALA A 230 21.89 -24.28 -6.61
C ALA A 230 20.70 -24.12 -7.58
N PHE A 231 20.03 -22.96 -7.54
CA PHE A 231 19.03 -22.68 -8.58
C PHE A 231 19.76 -22.29 -9.88
N ASN A 232 19.22 -22.75 -11.00
CA ASN A 232 19.63 -22.31 -12.32
C ASN A 232 18.96 -21.00 -12.73
N GLY A 233 17.81 -20.69 -12.08
CA GLY A 233 17.11 -19.45 -12.34
C GLY A 233 16.02 -19.17 -11.30
N ILE A 234 15.68 -17.87 -11.16
CA ILE A 234 14.65 -17.37 -10.27
C ILE A 234 13.67 -16.51 -11.07
N ILE A 235 12.38 -16.78 -10.96
CA ILE A 235 11.31 -15.89 -11.36
C ILE A 235 10.78 -15.20 -10.11
N LEU A 236 10.85 -13.86 -10.06
CA LEU A 236 10.20 -13.02 -9.05
C LEU A 236 8.96 -12.38 -9.66
N ASP A 237 7.79 -12.88 -9.30
CA ASP A 237 6.51 -12.38 -9.81
C ASP A 237 5.93 -11.32 -8.86
N MET A 238 5.83 -10.10 -9.34
CA MET A 238 5.24 -8.96 -8.63
C MET A 238 4.01 -8.40 -9.35
N ARG A 239 3.40 -9.15 -10.25
CA ARG A 239 2.15 -8.74 -10.91
C ARG A 239 1.02 -8.58 -9.90
N ASN A 240 0.20 -7.55 -10.11
CA ASN A 240 -0.91 -7.17 -9.22
C ASN A 240 -0.47 -6.97 -7.76
N ASN A 241 0.76 -6.55 -7.53
CA ASN A 241 1.28 -6.18 -6.22
C ASN A 241 1.15 -4.66 -6.02
N PRO A 242 0.20 -4.17 -5.20
CA PRO A 242 -0.06 -2.73 -5.02
C PRO A 242 1.03 -2.00 -4.22
N GLY A 243 2.06 -2.72 -3.77
CA GLY A 243 3.10 -2.20 -2.91
C GLY A 243 2.90 -2.53 -1.43
N GLY A 244 3.20 -1.60 -0.56
CA GLY A 244 3.13 -1.73 0.90
C GLY A 244 4.29 -1.03 1.59
N LEU A 245 4.89 -1.66 2.59
CA LEU A 245 5.95 -1.08 3.42
C LEU A 245 7.25 -0.88 2.64
N LEU A 246 7.78 0.34 2.71
CA LEU A 246 9.05 0.72 2.09
C LEU A 246 10.22 -0.13 2.62
N THR A 247 10.28 -0.35 3.93
CA THR A 247 11.31 -1.18 4.57
C THR A 247 11.30 -2.62 4.07
N GLN A 248 10.13 -3.15 3.69
CA GLN A 248 10.01 -4.50 3.14
C GLN A 248 10.42 -4.56 1.67
N ALA A 249 10.25 -3.47 0.90
CA ALA A 249 10.83 -3.38 -0.43
C ALA A 249 12.37 -3.41 -0.36
N VAL A 250 12.96 -2.67 0.59
CA VAL A 250 14.41 -2.72 0.86
C VAL A 250 14.85 -4.13 1.23
N SER A 251 14.12 -4.80 2.12
CA SER A 251 14.41 -6.17 2.54
C SER A 251 14.38 -7.18 1.39
N VAL A 252 13.36 -7.11 0.54
CA VAL A 252 13.24 -7.98 -0.64
C VAL A 252 14.37 -7.71 -1.62
N SER A 253 14.74 -6.44 -1.83
CA SER A 253 15.88 -6.06 -2.67
C SER A 253 17.21 -6.59 -2.11
N ALA A 254 17.40 -6.51 -0.79
CA ALA A 254 18.59 -7.00 -0.09
C ALA A 254 18.80 -8.52 -0.22
N ALA A 255 17.72 -9.29 -0.47
CA ALA A 255 17.86 -10.72 -0.74
C ALA A 255 18.63 -11.02 -2.04
N PHE A 256 18.63 -10.08 -3.00
CA PHE A 256 19.15 -10.32 -4.34
C PHE A 256 20.27 -9.36 -4.77
N LEU A 257 20.45 -8.22 -4.09
CA LEU A 257 21.50 -7.24 -4.36
C LEU A 257 22.73 -7.47 -3.47
N GLY A 258 23.85 -6.84 -3.82
CA GLY A 258 25.06 -6.77 -3.03
C GLY A 258 24.84 -6.09 -1.68
N ASP A 259 25.89 -6.07 -0.85
CA ASP A 259 25.85 -5.42 0.45
C ASP A 259 25.99 -3.90 0.26
N ASP A 260 25.21 -3.12 1.03
CA ASP A 260 25.14 -1.65 1.00
C ASP A 260 24.81 -1.01 -0.35
N GLU A 261 24.18 -1.77 -1.25
CA GLU A 261 23.70 -1.25 -2.53
C GLU A 261 22.47 -0.35 -2.35
N LEU A 262 22.45 0.79 -3.04
CA LEU A 262 21.31 1.71 -2.98
C LEU A 262 20.06 1.07 -3.59
N VAL A 263 18.98 1.04 -2.82
CA VAL A 263 17.68 0.52 -3.28
C VAL A 263 16.77 1.65 -3.76
N VAL A 264 16.71 2.73 -2.99
CA VAL A 264 15.81 3.86 -3.25
C VAL A 264 16.29 5.07 -2.48
N TYR A 265 16.08 6.27 -3.02
CA TYR A 265 16.17 7.49 -2.21
C TYR A 265 14.90 8.31 -2.36
N THR A 266 14.66 9.16 -1.36
CA THR A 266 13.46 10.00 -1.29
C THR A 266 13.81 11.48 -1.21
N GLU A 267 12.97 12.31 -1.80
CA GLU A 267 13.06 13.75 -1.73
C GLU A 267 11.72 14.35 -1.29
N GLY A 268 11.76 15.16 -0.28
CA GLY A 268 10.60 15.86 0.23
C GLY A 268 10.99 17.17 0.90
N ARG A 269 10.01 17.90 1.38
CA ARG A 269 10.19 19.24 1.94
C ARG A 269 10.73 19.21 3.37
N ALA A 270 10.27 18.23 4.17
CA ALA A 270 10.73 18.07 5.54
C ALA A 270 12.12 17.38 5.59
N PRO A 271 12.97 17.69 6.57
CA PRO A 271 14.32 17.08 6.68
C PRO A 271 14.28 15.55 6.78
N ASP A 272 13.34 14.98 7.52
CA ASP A 272 13.12 13.55 7.73
C ASP A 272 12.52 12.83 6.52
N SER A 273 12.09 13.58 5.51
CA SER A 273 11.59 13.03 4.25
C SER A 273 12.66 12.77 3.20
N LYS A 274 13.93 13.09 3.51
CA LYS A 274 15.10 12.85 2.65
C LYS A 274 15.86 11.64 3.17
N MET A 275 15.64 10.50 2.55
CA MET A 275 16.25 9.22 2.94
C MET A 275 17.04 8.64 1.78
N ARG A 276 18.09 7.90 2.12
CA ARG A 276 18.81 7.00 1.20
C ARG A 276 18.81 5.62 1.83
N LEU A 277 18.08 4.69 1.24
CA LEU A 277 17.91 3.34 1.77
C LEU A 277 18.72 2.37 0.92
N THR A 278 19.67 1.73 1.56
CA THR A 278 20.52 0.71 0.98
C THR A 278 20.11 -0.67 1.46
N THR A 279 20.74 -1.72 0.97
CA THR A 279 20.57 -3.10 1.43
C THR A 279 21.16 -3.36 2.82
N ALA A 280 21.66 -2.35 3.51
CA ALA A 280 22.17 -2.45 4.88
C ALA A 280 21.06 -2.84 5.87
N PRO A 281 21.34 -3.72 6.85
CA PRO A 281 20.33 -4.29 7.75
C PRO A 281 19.50 -3.26 8.52
N GLU A 282 20.08 -2.12 8.88
CA GLU A 282 19.41 -1.03 9.59
C GLU A 282 18.24 -0.42 8.80
N ASN A 283 18.22 -0.58 7.47
CA ASN A 283 17.19 -0.04 6.61
C ASN A 283 15.94 -0.94 6.51
N TYR A 284 16.00 -2.20 6.97
CA TYR A 284 14.88 -3.13 6.89
C TYR A 284 14.62 -3.95 8.17
N ILE A 285 15.55 -3.98 9.12
CA ILE A 285 15.31 -4.59 10.42
C ILE A 285 14.74 -3.53 11.37
N ARG A 286 13.76 -3.93 12.19
CA ARG A 286 13.11 -3.01 13.11
C ARG A 286 14.11 -2.36 14.08
N PRO A 287 13.99 -1.04 14.32
CA PRO A 287 14.81 -0.34 15.31
C PRO A 287 14.74 -0.99 16.70
N GLY A 288 15.87 -1.02 17.42
CA GLY A 288 15.97 -1.62 18.75
C GLY A 288 16.21 -3.13 18.76
N GLY A 289 16.28 -3.79 17.60
CA GLY A 289 16.72 -5.16 17.45
C GLY A 289 18.24 -5.28 17.29
N ASP A 290 18.78 -6.45 17.59
CA ASP A 290 20.15 -6.82 17.23
C ASP A 290 20.19 -7.09 15.72
N PHE A 291 20.78 -6.16 14.95
CA PHE A 291 20.82 -6.23 13.49
C PHE A 291 21.55 -7.50 13.00
N GLU A 292 22.61 -7.91 13.66
CA GLU A 292 23.35 -9.12 13.31
C GLU A 292 22.54 -10.40 13.54
N LYS A 293 21.90 -10.51 14.70
CA LYS A 293 21.11 -11.67 15.10
C LYS A 293 19.80 -11.78 14.31
N ASN A 294 19.18 -10.64 14.03
CA ASN A 294 17.88 -10.57 13.35
C ASN A 294 18.00 -10.48 11.83
N ASN A 295 19.23 -10.47 11.28
CA ASN A 295 19.46 -10.41 9.85
C ASN A 295 19.17 -11.75 9.18
N TYR A 296 17.90 -11.95 8.81
CA TYR A 296 17.45 -13.14 8.10
C TYR A 296 18.00 -13.25 6.68
N ILE A 297 18.42 -12.15 6.05
CA ILE A 297 19.04 -12.12 4.72
C ILE A 297 20.46 -12.75 4.78
N LYS A 298 21.23 -12.50 5.84
CA LYS A 298 22.56 -13.10 6.05
C LYS A 298 22.55 -14.62 6.01
N SER A 299 21.41 -15.23 6.33
CA SER A 299 21.22 -16.70 6.34
C SER A 299 20.81 -17.29 4.98
N LEU A 300 20.67 -16.48 3.94
CA LEU A 300 20.42 -16.96 2.58
C LEU A 300 21.64 -17.64 1.97
N PRO A 301 21.45 -18.58 1.03
CA PRO A 301 22.54 -19.11 0.23
C PRO A 301 23.28 -17.98 -0.49
N LYS A 302 24.62 -17.97 -0.40
CA LYS A 302 25.44 -16.88 -0.97
C LYS A 302 25.25 -16.69 -2.47
N ASP A 303 25.05 -17.80 -3.18
CA ASP A 303 24.82 -17.82 -4.63
C ASP A 303 23.49 -17.20 -5.06
N ILE A 304 22.56 -16.93 -4.14
CA ILE A 304 21.26 -16.36 -4.50
C ILE A 304 21.37 -14.98 -5.16
N LYS A 305 22.43 -14.25 -4.86
CA LYS A 305 22.72 -12.93 -5.43
C LYS A 305 23.22 -13.02 -6.89
N ASP A 306 23.71 -14.19 -7.33
CA ASP A 306 24.32 -14.40 -8.65
C ASP A 306 23.45 -15.24 -9.59
N VAL A 307 22.43 -15.92 -9.07
CA VAL A 307 21.50 -16.75 -9.87
C VAL A 307 20.79 -15.92 -10.95
N PRO A 308 20.74 -16.34 -12.22
CA PRO A 308 19.94 -15.68 -13.25
C PRO A 308 18.52 -15.39 -12.80
N MET A 309 18.02 -14.18 -13.07
CA MET A 309 16.75 -13.72 -12.51
C MET A 309 15.90 -12.98 -13.52
N VAL A 310 14.61 -13.30 -13.55
CA VAL A 310 13.59 -12.54 -14.27
C VAL A 310 12.56 -12.02 -13.26
N VAL A 311 12.22 -10.74 -13.37
CA VAL A 311 11.13 -10.11 -12.60
C VAL A 311 9.95 -9.89 -13.52
N ILE A 312 8.77 -10.39 -13.13
CA ILE A 312 7.54 -10.19 -13.91
C ILE A 312 6.70 -9.08 -13.26
N ILE A 313 6.33 -8.08 -14.06
CA ILE A 313 5.50 -6.95 -13.66
C ILE A 313 4.31 -6.73 -14.60
N ASN A 314 3.30 -6.02 -14.11
CA ASN A 314 2.20 -5.51 -14.92
C ASN A 314 1.70 -4.16 -14.40
N ASN A 315 0.64 -3.62 -15.00
CA ASN A 315 0.00 -2.36 -14.58
C ASN A 315 -0.52 -2.37 -13.12
N GLY A 316 -0.71 -3.52 -12.50
CA GLY A 316 -1.04 -3.66 -11.08
C GLY A 316 0.17 -3.69 -10.14
N SER A 317 1.41 -3.66 -10.68
CA SER A 317 2.64 -3.56 -9.90
C SER A 317 2.90 -2.09 -9.55
N ALA A 318 2.80 -1.71 -8.26
CA ALA A 318 2.83 -0.32 -7.84
C ALA A 318 3.74 -0.07 -6.62
N SER A 319 4.21 1.17 -6.46
CA SER A 319 4.87 1.65 -5.23
C SER A 319 6.06 0.78 -4.81
N ALA A 320 6.01 0.08 -3.67
CA ALA A 320 7.07 -0.81 -3.18
C ALA A 320 7.50 -1.89 -4.20
N ALA A 321 6.56 -2.40 -5.03
CA ALA A 321 6.88 -3.31 -6.12
C ALA A 321 7.73 -2.62 -7.20
N GLU A 322 7.45 -1.35 -7.49
CA GLU A 322 8.23 -0.56 -8.43
C GLU A 322 9.60 -0.19 -7.88
N ILE A 323 9.73 0.00 -6.56
CA ILE A 323 11.02 0.21 -5.89
C ILE A 323 11.92 -1.01 -6.06
N VAL A 324 11.41 -2.21 -5.77
CA VAL A 324 12.18 -3.46 -5.97
C VAL A 324 12.55 -3.65 -7.43
N THR A 325 11.57 -3.49 -8.34
CA THR A 325 11.82 -3.63 -9.79
C THR A 325 12.85 -2.63 -10.28
N GLY A 326 12.71 -1.36 -9.90
CA GLY A 326 13.63 -0.28 -10.29
C GLY A 326 15.04 -0.52 -9.77
N ALA A 327 15.18 -0.95 -8.52
CA ALA A 327 16.49 -1.28 -7.93
C ALA A 327 17.15 -2.45 -8.66
N LEU A 328 16.43 -3.57 -8.87
CA LEU A 328 16.97 -4.74 -9.56
C LEU A 328 17.31 -4.43 -11.03
N LYS A 329 16.54 -3.58 -11.71
CA LYS A 329 16.81 -3.11 -13.06
C LYS A 329 18.05 -2.24 -13.13
N ASP A 330 18.14 -1.21 -12.29
CA ASP A 330 19.22 -0.23 -12.29
C ASP A 330 20.56 -0.87 -11.95
N HIS A 331 20.59 -1.85 -11.06
CA HIS A 331 21.76 -2.66 -10.75
C HIS A 331 22.02 -3.78 -11.78
N LYS A 332 21.21 -3.90 -12.83
CA LYS A 332 21.32 -4.96 -13.85
C LYS A 332 21.28 -6.37 -13.24
N ARG A 333 20.59 -6.50 -12.11
CA ARG A 333 20.50 -7.78 -11.37
C ARG A 333 19.49 -8.73 -11.99
N ALA A 334 18.47 -8.21 -12.65
CA ALA A 334 17.40 -9.02 -13.22
C ALA A 334 16.95 -8.44 -14.57
N THR A 335 16.47 -9.31 -15.45
CA THR A 335 15.70 -8.92 -16.63
C THR A 335 14.26 -8.66 -16.22
N ILE A 336 13.71 -7.51 -16.58
CA ILE A 336 12.34 -7.14 -16.30
C ILE A 336 11.45 -7.53 -17.47
N LEU A 337 10.40 -8.33 -17.21
CA LEU A 337 9.49 -8.86 -18.21
C LEU A 337 8.04 -8.50 -17.88
N GLY A 338 7.21 -8.34 -18.88
CA GLY A 338 5.77 -8.14 -18.74
C GLY A 338 5.28 -6.86 -19.38
N THR A 339 4.47 -6.07 -18.69
CA THR A 339 3.95 -4.78 -19.16
C THR A 339 4.32 -3.67 -18.19
N ARG A 340 4.30 -2.41 -18.65
CA ARG A 340 4.63 -1.22 -17.87
C ARG A 340 3.87 -1.21 -16.54
N SER A 341 4.55 -0.91 -15.44
CA SER A 341 3.99 -0.83 -14.10
C SER A 341 3.09 0.40 -13.91
N PHE A 342 2.50 0.55 -12.73
CA PHE A 342 1.49 1.54 -12.40
C PHE A 342 1.97 2.99 -12.45
N GLY A 343 3.13 3.29 -11.88
CA GLY A 343 3.73 4.63 -11.87
C GLY A 343 3.52 5.42 -10.57
N LYS A 344 3.38 4.76 -9.43
CA LYS A 344 3.24 5.45 -8.14
C LYS A 344 4.61 5.75 -7.53
N GLY A 345 5.09 6.98 -7.69
CA GLY A 345 6.38 7.48 -7.20
C GLY A 345 6.30 8.35 -5.95
N SER A 346 5.19 8.31 -5.20
CA SER A 346 4.97 9.12 -3.99
C SER A 346 5.02 8.28 -2.71
N VAL A 347 5.59 8.86 -1.65
CA VAL A 347 5.70 8.26 -0.31
C VAL A 347 4.66 8.87 0.60
N GLN A 348 3.85 8.03 1.24
CA GLN A 348 2.89 8.45 2.25
C GLN A 348 3.42 8.14 3.65
N SER A 349 3.48 9.16 4.50
CA SER A 349 3.71 9.04 5.94
C SER A 349 2.37 8.89 6.67
N ILE A 350 2.34 8.00 7.65
CA ILE A 350 1.20 7.85 8.55
C ILE A 350 1.50 8.64 9.81
N LEU A 351 0.69 9.66 10.07
CA LEU A 351 0.83 10.57 11.20
C LEU A 351 -0.30 10.33 12.20
N PRO A 352 -0.08 9.56 13.28
CA PRO A 352 -1.10 9.31 14.29
C PRO A 352 -1.51 10.60 15.00
N MET A 353 -2.82 10.72 15.29
CA MET A 353 -3.40 11.84 16.03
C MET A 353 -3.80 11.41 17.44
N MET A 354 -3.84 12.36 18.37
CA MET A 354 -4.14 12.09 19.79
C MET A 354 -5.53 11.47 20.02
N ASN A 355 -6.48 11.71 19.13
CA ASN A 355 -7.83 11.16 19.18
C ASN A 355 -7.95 9.72 18.66
N GLY A 356 -6.83 9.08 18.26
CA GLY A 356 -6.80 7.72 17.72
C GLY A 356 -7.09 7.62 16.21
N SER A 357 -7.31 8.75 15.51
CA SER A 357 -7.29 8.84 14.06
C SER A 357 -5.86 8.98 13.53
N ALA A 358 -5.66 9.06 12.23
CA ALA A 358 -4.38 9.36 11.62
C ALA A 358 -4.53 10.16 10.31
N ILE A 359 -3.47 10.82 9.92
CA ILE A 359 -3.35 11.41 8.58
C ILE A 359 -2.38 10.53 7.78
N LYS A 360 -2.83 10.04 6.64
CA LYS A 360 -1.96 9.47 5.62
C LYS A 360 -1.65 10.61 4.65
N LEU A 361 -0.41 11.09 4.64
CA LEU A 361 0.00 12.30 3.93
C LEU A 361 1.15 12.00 2.98
N THR A 362 1.08 12.49 1.76
CA THR A 362 2.20 12.45 0.82
C THR A 362 3.28 13.43 1.27
N THR A 363 4.43 12.92 1.70
CA THR A 363 5.53 13.71 2.29
C THR A 363 6.78 13.74 1.43
N ALA A 364 6.94 12.80 0.50
CA ALA A 364 8.10 12.72 -0.38
C ALA A 364 7.76 12.07 -1.73
N ARG A 365 8.68 12.22 -2.68
CA ARG A 365 8.78 11.39 -3.89
C ARG A 365 9.97 10.47 -3.76
N TYR A 366 9.90 9.30 -4.37
CA TYR A 366 11.04 8.39 -4.41
C TYR A 366 11.59 8.24 -5.83
N PHE A 367 12.86 7.88 -5.88
CA PHE A 367 13.65 7.74 -7.09
C PHE A 367 14.40 6.41 -7.04
N THR A 368 14.58 5.80 -8.19
CA THR A 368 15.41 4.60 -8.35
C THR A 368 16.89 4.93 -8.11
N PRO A 369 17.78 3.95 -7.94
CA PRO A 369 19.21 4.19 -7.74
C PRO A 369 19.83 5.11 -8.79
N ASN A 370 19.43 5.00 -10.06
CA ASN A 370 19.91 5.85 -11.17
C ASN A 370 19.24 7.23 -11.22
N GLY A 371 18.39 7.58 -10.25
CA GLY A 371 17.76 8.89 -10.17
C GLY A 371 16.50 9.04 -11.00
N THR A 372 15.90 7.97 -11.48
CA THR A 372 14.65 8.04 -12.26
C THR A 372 13.45 8.19 -11.34
N SER A 373 12.61 9.22 -11.61
CA SER A 373 11.30 9.34 -10.96
C SER A 373 10.29 8.44 -11.65
N ILE A 374 9.66 7.57 -10.86
CA ILE A 374 8.64 6.63 -11.34
C ILE A 374 7.26 7.31 -11.48
N GLN A 375 7.04 8.46 -10.83
CA GLN A 375 5.74 9.14 -10.77
C GLN A 375 5.13 9.34 -12.16
N GLY A 376 3.96 8.77 -12.40
CA GLY A 376 3.22 8.81 -13.67
C GLY A 376 3.84 8.00 -14.81
N LYS A 377 5.10 7.56 -14.69
CA LYS A 377 5.81 6.83 -15.75
C LYS A 377 5.85 5.31 -15.53
N GLY A 378 5.94 4.89 -14.27
CA GLY A 378 6.16 3.48 -13.95
C GLY A 378 7.56 2.97 -14.35
N ILE A 379 7.71 1.67 -14.30
CA ILE A 379 8.89 0.93 -14.78
C ILE A 379 8.52 0.26 -16.10
N GLU A 380 9.25 0.60 -17.14
CA GLU A 380 9.16 -0.11 -18.43
C GLU A 380 9.90 -1.45 -18.35
N PRO A 381 9.30 -2.55 -18.81
CA PRO A 381 10.00 -3.84 -18.87
C PRO A 381 11.12 -3.80 -19.92
N ASP A 382 12.15 -4.64 -19.76
CA ASP A 382 13.18 -4.87 -20.78
C ASP A 382 12.62 -5.72 -21.92
N ILE A 383 11.71 -6.62 -21.60
CA ILE A 383 11.03 -7.50 -22.56
C ILE A 383 9.52 -7.36 -22.36
N THR A 384 8.84 -6.75 -23.33
CA THR A 384 7.39 -6.61 -23.28
C THR A 384 6.71 -7.91 -23.71
N VAL A 385 5.94 -8.48 -22.78
CA VAL A 385 5.10 -9.64 -23.03
C VAL A 385 3.68 -9.29 -22.59
N LYS A 386 2.76 -9.23 -23.55
CA LYS A 386 1.34 -8.91 -23.31
C LYS A 386 0.60 -10.15 -22.78
N ASP A 387 -0.32 -9.94 -21.86
CA ASP A 387 -1.17 -10.99 -21.27
C ASP A 387 -2.67 -10.82 -21.57
N GLY A 388 -3.01 -9.83 -22.42
CA GLY A 388 -4.40 -9.53 -22.80
C GLY A 388 -5.14 -8.61 -21.82
N THR A 389 -4.46 -8.12 -20.76
CA THR A 389 -5.07 -7.22 -19.76
C THR A 389 -4.79 -5.74 -20.04
N GLU A 390 -4.09 -5.40 -21.13
CA GLU A 390 -3.61 -4.03 -21.41
C GLU A 390 -4.75 -3.03 -21.56
N SER A 391 -5.87 -3.45 -22.12
CA SER A 391 -7.07 -2.61 -22.26
C SER A 391 -7.72 -2.26 -20.91
N LEU A 392 -7.40 -3.02 -19.85
CA LEU A 392 -7.86 -2.79 -18.49
C LEU A 392 -6.87 -1.94 -17.67
N ALA A 393 -5.75 -1.53 -18.28
CA ALA A 393 -4.72 -0.78 -17.60
C ALA A 393 -5.25 0.58 -17.14
N TYR A 394 -5.24 0.81 -15.83
CA TYR A 394 -5.45 2.08 -15.16
C TYR A 394 -4.19 2.39 -14.36
N ARG A 395 -3.64 3.59 -14.54
CA ARG A 395 -2.33 3.96 -14.00
C ARG A 395 -2.41 5.22 -13.17
N GLU A 396 -1.33 5.56 -12.49
CA GLU A 396 -1.21 6.78 -11.69
C GLU A 396 -1.51 8.04 -12.51
N GLU A 397 -1.05 8.12 -13.76
CA GLU A 397 -1.28 9.26 -14.66
C GLU A 397 -2.76 9.44 -15.07
N ASP A 398 -3.59 8.41 -14.90
CA ASP A 398 -5.02 8.42 -15.21
C ASP A 398 -5.88 8.85 -14.01
N ILE A 399 -5.28 8.96 -12.81
CA ILE A 399 -5.97 9.39 -11.60
C ILE A 399 -6.09 10.91 -11.58
N PRO A 400 -7.31 11.48 -11.39
CA PRO A 400 -7.48 12.92 -11.18
C PRO A 400 -6.60 13.44 -10.06
N ASP A 401 -6.03 14.62 -10.25
CA ASP A 401 -5.21 15.33 -9.26
C ASP A 401 -3.95 14.55 -8.81
N SER A 402 -3.53 13.54 -9.58
CA SER A 402 -2.27 12.86 -9.34
C SER A 402 -1.08 13.82 -9.45
N LEU A 403 -0.04 13.55 -8.66
CA LEU A 403 1.16 14.39 -8.68
C LEU A 403 1.89 14.27 -10.03
N SER A 404 2.29 15.40 -10.59
CA SER A 404 3.12 15.43 -11.80
C SER A 404 4.51 14.85 -11.54
N ASN A 405 5.12 14.29 -12.59
CA ASN A 405 6.51 13.84 -12.53
C ASN A 405 7.45 15.06 -12.37
N PRO A 406 8.33 15.08 -11.36
CA PRO A 406 9.22 16.24 -11.12
C PRO A 406 10.26 16.42 -12.23
N GLN A 407 10.49 15.41 -13.05
CA GLN A 407 11.45 15.44 -14.17
C GLN A 407 10.81 15.90 -15.48
N ASP A 408 9.49 15.97 -15.59
CA ASP A 408 8.79 16.47 -16.77
C ASP A 408 8.60 17.99 -16.67
N LYS A 409 9.65 18.75 -16.95
CA LYS A 409 9.58 20.21 -16.95
C LYS A 409 8.66 20.69 -18.08
N GLY A 410 7.51 21.26 -17.73
CA GLY A 410 6.68 22.08 -18.62
C GLY A 410 5.61 21.38 -19.44
N LYS A 411 5.38 20.10 -19.28
CA LYS A 411 4.21 19.42 -19.86
C LYS A 411 3.09 19.36 -18.79
N LYS A 412 2.16 20.29 -18.82
CA LYS A 412 0.80 20.00 -18.34
C LYS A 412 0.19 19.11 -19.41
N ASP A 413 0.09 17.82 -19.12
CA ASP A 413 -0.72 16.95 -19.95
C ASP A 413 -2.19 17.31 -19.67
N ASP A 414 -2.79 18.10 -20.56
CA ASP A 414 -4.22 18.31 -20.66
C ASP A 414 -4.89 17.01 -21.18
N LYS A 415 -4.58 15.87 -20.58
CA LYS A 415 -5.32 14.63 -20.88
C LYS A 415 -6.71 14.78 -20.27
N PRO A 416 -7.79 14.54 -21.03
CA PRO A 416 -9.12 14.51 -20.46
C PRO A 416 -9.17 13.42 -19.39
N VAL A 417 -9.41 13.84 -18.16
CA VAL A 417 -9.60 12.94 -17.03
C VAL A 417 -10.91 12.18 -17.28
N THR A 418 -10.79 10.90 -17.61
CA THR A 418 -11.97 10.04 -17.76
C THR A 418 -12.38 9.57 -16.37
N ASN A 419 -13.51 10.08 -15.89
CA ASN A 419 -14.15 9.61 -14.66
C ASN A 419 -14.72 8.19 -14.88
N GLY A 420 -13.89 7.16 -14.68
CA GLY A 420 -14.29 5.76 -14.75
C GLY A 420 -13.87 5.02 -16.03
N PRO A 421 -14.09 3.70 -16.08
CA PRO A 421 -13.65 2.86 -17.19
C PRO A 421 -14.39 3.21 -18.48
N THR A 422 -13.65 3.26 -19.60
CA THR A 422 -14.18 3.49 -20.93
C THR A 422 -15.15 2.37 -21.35
N PRO A 423 -16.02 2.57 -22.37
CA PRO A 423 -16.88 1.51 -22.89
C PRO A 423 -16.09 0.25 -23.29
N GLU A 424 -14.91 0.41 -23.89
CA GLU A 424 -14.01 -0.69 -24.28
C GLU A 424 -13.44 -1.42 -23.04
N GLN A 425 -13.07 -0.68 -22.00
CA GLN A 425 -12.63 -1.26 -20.72
C GLN A 425 -13.77 -2.03 -20.04
N LYS A 426 -15.01 -1.53 -20.08
CA LYS A 426 -16.19 -2.23 -19.55
C LYS A 426 -16.47 -3.54 -20.29
N GLU A 427 -16.30 -3.56 -21.61
CA GLU A 427 -16.47 -4.77 -22.42
C GLU A 427 -15.35 -5.78 -22.17
N ALA A 428 -14.10 -5.32 -22.09
CA ALA A 428 -12.96 -6.14 -21.75
C ALA A 428 -13.09 -6.77 -20.34
N LEU A 429 -13.61 -6.04 -19.35
CA LEU A 429 -13.90 -6.55 -18.01
C LEU A 429 -14.93 -7.69 -18.02
N LYS A 430 -15.95 -7.64 -18.87
CA LYS A 430 -16.96 -8.72 -18.98
C LYS A 430 -16.37 -10.03 -19.51
N ASN A 431 -15.35 -9.93 -20.36
CA ASN A 431 -14.73 -11.07 -21.03
C ASN A 431 -13.43 -11.52 -20.33
N PHE A 432 -13.05 -10.84 -19.24
CA PHE A 432 -11.81 -11.10 -18.52
C PHE A 432 -11.85 -12.47 -17.83
N LYS A 433 -10.88 -13.32 -18.17
CA LYS A 433 -10.63 -14.55 -17.45
C LYS A 433 -9.44 -14.35 -16.52
N PRO A 434 -9.57 -14.60 -15.21
CA PRO A 434 -8.46 -14.47 -14.27
C PRO A 434 -7.27 -15.34 -14.68
N ILE A 435 -6.09 -14.76 -14.74
CA ILE A 435 -4.84 -15.46 -15.03
C ILE A 435 -4.48 -16.35 -13.85
N LYS A 436 -4.23 -17.62 -14.12
CA LYS A 436 -3.66 -18.55 -13.12
C LYS A 436 -2.15 -18.39 -13.10
N PHE A 437 -1.66 -17.48 -12.26
CA PHE A 437 -0.24 -17.14 -12.19
C PHE A 437 0.69 -18.34 -11.94
N GLY A 438 1.79 -18.39 -12.70
CA GLY A 438 2.82 -19.41 -12.59
C GLY A 438 2.38 -20.79 -13.06
N THR A 439 1.45 -20.89 -14.01
CA THR A 439 1.03 -22.12 -14.69
C THR A 439 1.36 -22.07 -16.18
N ASP A 440 1.24 -23.17 -16.90
CA ASP A 440 1.49 -23.23 -18.33
C ASP A 440 0.49 -22.41 -19.17
N GLU A 441 -0.64 -22.02 -18.59
CA GLU A 441 -1.60 -21.09 -19.17
C GLU A 441 -1.14 -19.61 -19.06
N ASP A 442 -0.12 -19.33 -18.25
CA ASP A 442 0.42 -17.99 -18.00
C ASP A 442 1.55 -17.66 -18.98
N ILE A 443 1.21 -16.96 -20.04
CA ILE A 443 2.15 -16.63 -21.14
C ILE A 443 3.41 -15.92 -20.62
N GLN A 444 3.27 -14.95 -19.70
CA GLN A 444 4.42 -14.21 -19.16
C GLN A 444 5.33 -15.10 -18.33
N TYR A 445 4.76 -16.04 -17.55
CA TYR A 445 5.53 -17.00 -16.80
C TYR A 445 6.27 -17.98 -17.71
N VAL A 446 5.62 -18.51 -18.75
CA VAL A 446 6.24 -19.42 -19.73
C VAL A 446 7.41 -18.75 -20.43
N GLU A 447 7.24 -17.47 -20.83
CA GLU A 447 8.31 -16.72 -21.49
C GLU A 447 9.48 -16.42 -20.55
N ALA A 448 9.18 -16.04 -19.28
CA ALA A 448 10.21 -15.86 -18.25
C ALA A 448 11.07 -17.12 -18.03
N LEU A 449 10.44 -18.28 -18.02
CA LEU A 449 11.16 -19.57 -17.88
C LEU A 449 12.03 -19.88 -19.10
N LYS A 450 11.57 -19.60 -20.32
CA LYS A 450 12.37 -19.76 -21.54
C LYS A 450 13.63 -18.87 -21.52
N ILE A 451 13.47 -17.60 -21.11
CA ILE A 451 14.58 -16.67 -20.99
C ILE A 451 15.62 -17.19 -20.00
N LEU A 452 15.19 -17.65 -18.82
CA LEU A 452 16.10 -18.21 -17.83
C LEU A 452 16.85 -19.43 -18.33
N LYS A 453 16.20 -20.32 -19.09
CA LYS A 453 16.84 -21.50 -19.71
C LYS A 453 17.90 -21.06 -20.74
N GLY A 454 17.59 -20.09 -21.59
CA GLY A 454 18.55 -19.54 -22.55
C GLY A 454 19.75 -18.84 -21.90
N MET A 455 19.53 -18.15 -20.75
CA MET A 455 20.63 -17.57 -19.96
C MET A 455 21.52 -18.64 -19.31
N GLY A 456 20.92 -19.74 -18.85
CA GLY A 456 21.64 -20.87 -18.27
C GLY A 456 22.57 -21.57 -19.28
N ASP A 457 22.08 -21.77 -20.49
CA ASP A 457 22.86 -22.35 -21.59
C ASP A 457 24.07 -21.47 -21.97
N GLN A 458 23.89 -20.15 -22.08
CA GLN A 458 24.98 -19.22 -22.35
C GLN A 458 26.04 -19.21 -21.23
N ALA A 459 25.60 -19.20 -19.97
CA ALA A 459 26.53 -19.25 -18.82
C ALA A 459 27.32 -20.56 -18.74
N SER A 460 26.75 -21.67 -19.19
CA SER A 460 27.45 -22.97 -19.26
C SER A 460 28.47 -23.02 -20.38
N MET A 461 28.18 -22.40 -21.52
CA MET A 461 29.12 -22.29 -22.67
C MET A 461 30.35 -21.42 -22.38
N LEU A 462 30.21 -20.41 -21.49
CA LEU A 462 31.33 -19.54 -21.10
C LEU A 462 32.25 -20.14 -20.03
N LYS A 463 31.83 -21.25 -19.40
CA LYS A 463 32.63 -21.93 -18.36
C LYS A 463 33.39 -23.15 -18.89
N ASN A 464 33.16 -23.57 -20.14
CA ASN A 464 33.88 -24.59 -20.85
C ASN A 464 34.85 -23.94 -21.88
#